data_c201cb9eb70998e4d94a815a967546ef
#
_entry.id   c201cb9eb70998e4d94a815a967546ef
#
_cell.length_a   1.000
_cell.length_b   1.000
_cell.length_c   1.000
_cell.angle_alpha   90.00
_cell.angle_beta   90.00
_cell.angle_gamma   90.00
#
_symmetry.space_group_name_H-M   'P 1'
#
loop_
_entity.id
_entity.type
_entity.pdbx_description
1 polymer ?
#
loop_
_entity_poly.entity_id
_entity_poly.type
_entity_poly.pdbx_seq_one_letter_code
_entity_poly.pdbx_strand_id
1 'polypeptide(L)'
;MAATHGMPTRPTAPHSGARPPAAPAGPPLPRDAAEAISALVERGAGLHLDPAKTDFIAFRVGRRLRELGLADFHAYLARLEADASGAELRHLVEALTTHTTSFFREAHQYAWLDETGLDLLAETARGPLRVWSAAASIGAELWSTAILLAERAARGQGPTRWELLGTDVSARVLARAERAVYTEEEIAGLSPARRACYLMRARRFTDAGGRPLWRVVPELRAQARFARANLQDLSELPDFAADVVFLRNVLIYFAPAAQARVVEGVARRLRPGGILFTGHAEAIGPHPALAPLRPSIYRKV
;
A
#
# COMPACT_ATOMS: atom_id res chain seq x y z
N MET A 1 -8.84 11.06 70.82
CA MET A 1 -8.52 12.33 70.14
C MET A 1 -7.52 12.00 69.01
N ALA A 2 -7.98 11.85 67.83
CA ALA A 2 -7.14 11.53 66.66
C ALA A 2 -7.15 12.75 65.72
N ALA A 3 -6.00 13.30 65.47
CA ALA A 3 -5.81 14.45 64.56
C ALA A 3 -5.60 13.95 63.12
N THR A 4 -6.51 14.30 62.25
CA THR A 4 -6.42 14.09 60.79
C THR A 4 -5.53 15.17 60.17
N HIS A 5 -4.40 14.75 59.56
CA HIS A 5 -3.56 15.61 58.74
C HIS A 5 -4.05 15.56 57.28
N GLY A 6 -4.57 16.69 56.80
CA GLY A 6 -4.93 16.89 55.41
C GLY A 6 -3.67 17.07 54.54
N MET A 7 -3.56 16.33 53.46
CA MET A 7 -2.56 16.53 52.41
C MET A 7 -2.97 17.73 51.50
N PRO A 8 -2.03 18.59 51.12
CA PRO A 8 -2.30 19.65 50.17
C PRO A 8 -2.36 19.10 48.71
N THR A 9 -3.44 19.40 48.02
CA THR A 9 -3.60 19.14 46.57
C THR A 9 -2.69 20.05 45.75
N ARG A 10 -1.89 19.45 44.90
CA ARG A 10 -1.00 20.12 43.96
C ARG A 10 -1.84 20.65 42.78
N PRO A 11 -1.70 21.89 42.32
CA PRO A 11 -2.41 22.37 41.14
C PRO A 11 -1.79 21.79 39.89
N THR A 12 -2.65 21.16 39.06
CA THR A 12 -2.32 20.72 37.68
C THR A 12 -2.18 21.94 36.80
N ALA A 13 -0.99 22.16 36.24
CA ALA A 13 -0.76 23.14 35.19
C ALA A 13 -1.47 22.72 33.88
N PRO A 14 -2.05 23.65 33.14
CA PRO A 14 -2.63 23.34 31.83
C PRO A 14 -1.51 23.02 30.83
N HIS A 15 -1.58 21.83 30.20
CA HIS A 15 -0.77 21.47 29.05
C HIS A 15 -1.12 22.41 27.89
N SER A 16 -0.28 23.41 27.67
CA SER A 16 -0.24 24.21 26.45
C SER A 16 0.16 23.29 25.28
N GLY A 17 -0.84 22.75 24.60
CA GLY A 17 -0.64 22.08 23.32
C GLY A 17 -0.23 23.11 22.27
N ALA A 18 1.07 23.30 22.08
CA ALA A 18 1.58 24.08 20.96
C ALA A 18 1.11 23.41 19.65
N ARG A 19 0.18 24.08 18.96
CA ARG A 19 -0.24 23.73 17.61
C ARG A 19 1.01 23.78 16.72
N PRO A 20 1.30 22.73 15.91
CA PRO A 20 2.45 22.79 15.01
C PRO A 20 2.29 24.01 14.10
N PRO A 21 3.40 24.70 13.71
CA PRO A 21 3.34 25.88 12.85
C PRO A 21 2.61 25.50 11.56
N ALA A 22 1.60 26.28 11.22
CA ALA A 22 0.87 26.14 9.96
C ALA A 22 1.89 26.24 8.82
N ALA A 23 1.96 25.22 7.96
CA ALA A 23 2.72 25.31 6.73
C ALA A 23 2.25 26.57 5.96
N PRO A 24 3.15 27.31 5.27
CA PRO A 24 2.75 28.50 4.55
C PRO A 24 1.60 28.17 3.61
N ALA A 25 0.49 28.84 3.77
CA ALA A 25 -0.72 28.64 3.01
C ALA A 25 -0.40 28.87 1.53
N GLY A 26 -0.48 27.82 0.73
CA GLY A 26 -0.45 27.93 -0.73
C GLY A 26 -1.68 28.69 -1.23
N PRO A 27 -1.79 28.94 -2.53
CA PRO A 27 -2.97 29.58 -3.09
C PRO A 27 -4.24 28.78 -2.71
N PRO A 28 -5.37 29.44 -2.44
CA PRO A 28 -6.62 28.73 -2.16
C PRO A 28 -7.02 27.87 -3.37
N LEU A 29 -7.53 26.68 -3.12
CA LEU A 29 -8.04 25.80 -4.18
C LEU A 29 -9.50 26.19 -4.48
N PRO A 30 -9.80 26.74 -5.65
CA PRO A 30 -11.17 26.99 -6.06
C PRO A 30 -11.95 25.68 -6.25
N ARG A 31 -13.26 25.73 -6.03
CA ARG A 31 -14.12 24.54 -6.09
C ARG A 31 -14.13 23.90 -7.48
N ASP A 32 -14.23 24.70 -8.51
CA ASP A 32 -14.19 24.27 -9.92
C ASP A 32 -12.84 23.57 -10.27
N ALA A 33 -11.74 24.10 -9.76
CA ALA A 33 -10.43 23.47 -9.92
C ALA A 33 -10.34 22.13 -9.13
N ALA A 34 -10.92 22.03 -7.95
CA ALA A 34 -11.00 20.78 -7.18
C ALA A 34 -11.81 19.72 -7.92
N GLU A 35 -12.97 20.09 -8.47
CA GLU A 35 -13.82 19.22 -9.28
C GLU A 35 -13.09 18.74 -10.55
N ALA A 36 -12.39 19.64 -11.26
CA ALA A 36 -11.60 19.31 -12.45
C ALA A 36 -10.44 18.36 -12.12
N ILE A 37 -9.70 18.60 -11.05
CA ILE A 37 -8.61 17.73 -10.58
C ILE A 37 -9.17 16.34 -10.24
N SER A 38 -10.29 16.27 -9.49
CA SER A 38 -10.92 15.00 -9.11
C SER A 38 -11.35 14.20 -10.35
N ALA A 39 -11.97 14.86 -11.33
CA ALA A 39 -12.37 14.23 -12.58
C ALA A 39 -11.18 13.73 -13.42
N LEU A 40 -10.06 14.47 -13.44
CA LEU A 40 -8.84 14.05 -14.14
C LEU A 40 -8.23 12.80 -13.50
N VAL A 41 -8.16 12.75 -12.18
CA VAL A 41 -7.62 11.61 -11.43
C VAL A 41 -8.52 10.39 -11.56
N GLU A 42 -9.84 10.58 -11.55
CA GLU A 42 -10.80 9.49 -11.75
C GLU A 42 -10.68 8.90 -13.17
N ARG A 43 -10.57 9.73 -14.20
CA ARG A 43 -10.36 9.25 -15.58
C ARG A 43 -9.00 8.57 -15.78
N GLY A 44 -7.93 9.13 -15.18
CA GLY A 44 -6.57 8.64 -15.41
C GLY A 44 -6.16 7.43 -14.58
N ALA A 45 -6.69 7.30 -13.37
CA ALA A 45 -6.35 6.23 -12.44
C ALA A 45 -7.55 5.55 -11.79
N GLY A 46 -8.77 6.04 -12.06
CA GLY A 46 -10.00 5.55 -11.46
C GLY A 46 -10.18 5.85 -9.99
N LEU A 47 -9.31 6.66 -9.44
CA LEU A 47 -9.35 7.03 -8.03
C LEU A 47 -10.47 8.05 -7.80
N HIS A 48 -11.43 7.67 -6.99
CA HIS A 48 -12.51 8.56 -6.56
C HIS A 48 -11.97 9.52 -5.49
N LEU A 49 -11.87 10.77 -5.85
CA LEU A 49 -11.49 11.85 -4.95
C LEU A 49 -12.71 12.72 -4.68
N ASP A 50 -13.13 12.81 -3.42
CA ASP A 50 -14.19 13.72 -3.03
C ASP A 50 -13.70 15.17 -3.21
N PRO A 51 -14.28 15.95 -4.15
CA PRO A 51 -13.84 17.32 -4.39
C PRO A 51 -14.09 18.24 -3.19
N ALA A 52 -14.94 17.84 -2.21
CA ALA A 52 -15.11 18.57 -0.97
C ALA A 52 -13.88 18.51 -0.05
N LYS A 53 -12.97 17.56 -0.26
CA LYS A 53 -11.69 17.48 0.47
C LYS A 53 -10.66 18.47 -0.06
N THR A 54 -11.04 19.74 -0.20
CA THR A 54 -10.21 20.82 -0.77
C THR A 54 -8.87 20.97 -0.07
N ASP A 55 -8.83 20.90 1.26
CA ASP A 55 -7.60 21.02 2.05
C ASP A 55 -6.59 19.91 1.73
N PHE A 56 -7.08 18.66 1.56
CA PHE A 56 -6.22 17.54 1.18
C PHE A 56 -5.64 17.72 -0.21
N ILE A 57 -6.49 18.09 -1.19
CA ILE A 57 -6.06 18.33 -2.58
C ILE A 57 -5.09 19.50 -2.61
N ALA A 58 -5.43 20.63 -1.97
CA ALA A 58 -4.58 21.83 -1.91
C ALA A 58 -3.22 21.53 -1.29
N PHE A 59 -3.18 20.79 -0.19
CA PHE A 59 -1.92 20.42 0.46
C PHE A 59 -1.03 19.57 -0.45
N ARG A 60 -1.60 18.54 -1.09
CA ARG A 60 -0.86 17.61 -1.94
C ARG A 60 -0.42 18.22 -3.26
N VAL A 61 -1.32 18.89 -3.95
CA VAL A 61 -1.05 19.52 -5.26
C VAL A 61 -0.30 20.83 -5.10
N GLY A 62 -0.53 21.59 -4.04
CA GLY A 62 0.17 22.85 -3.76
C GLY A 62 1.69 22.69 -3.64
N ARG A 63 2.18 21.55 -3.22
CA ARG A 63 3.61 21.24 -3.31
C ARG A 63 4.09 21.21 -4.76
N ARG A 64 3.32 20.57 -5.65
CA ARG A 64 3.66 20.46 -7.07
C ARG A 64 3.63 21.81 -7.77
N LEU A 65 2.68 22.68 -7.42
CA LEU A 65 2.63 24.04 -7.92
C LEU A 65 3.95 24.78 -7.65
N ARG A 66 4.42 24.68 -6.41
CA ARG A 66 5.71 25.32 -6.01
C ARG A 66 6.90 24.75 -6.77
N GLU A 67 6.96 23.45 -6.95
CA GLU A 67 8.03 22.77 -7.72
C GLU A 67 8.06 23.23 -9.18
N LEU A 68 6.89 23.53 -9.75
CA LEU A 68 6.75 23.99 -11.14
C LEU A 68 6.78 25.52 -11.29
N GLY A 69 6.81 26.26 -10.18
CA GLY A 69 6.74 27.74 -10.22
C GLY A 69 5.41 28.29 -10.72
N LEU A 70 4.31 27.54 -10.54
CA LEU A 70 2.97 27.93 -11.00
C LEU A 70 2.26 28.78 -9.94
N ALA A 71 1.51 29.79 -10.40
CA ALA A 71 0.86 30.77 -9.53
C ALA A 71 -0.36 30.18 -8.80
N ASP A 72 -1.14 29.35 -9.48
CA ASP A 72 -2.43 28.85 -8.99
C ASP A 72 -2.81 27.49 -9.61
N PHE A 73 -3.95 26.94 -9.17
CA PHE A 73 -4.46 25.65 -9.62
C PHE A 73 -4.98 25.66 -11.06
N HIS A 74 -5.45 26.79 -11.58
CA HIS A 74 -5.89 26.88 -12.98
C HIS A 74 -4.69 26.82 -13.94
N ALA A 75 -3.57 27.47 -13.59
CA ALA A 75 -2.32 27.32 -14.33
C ALA A 75 -1.82 25.87 -14.34
N TYR A 76 -2.05 25.15 -13.24
CA TYR A 76 -1.72 23.73 -13.16
C TYR A 76 -2.64 22.87 -14.03
N LEU A 77 -3.95 23.13 -14.05
CA LEU A 77 -4.89 22.46 -14.94
C LEU A 77 -4.54 22.67 -16.41
N ALA A 78 -4.25 23.91 -16.80
CA ALA A 78 -3.80 24.20 -18.17
C ALA A 78 -2.52 23.45 -18.55
N ARG A 79 -1.58 23.27 -17.62
CA ARG A 79 -0.39 22.47 -17.83
C ARG A 79 -0.71 20.98 -17.99
N LEU A 80 -1.64 20.43 -17.20
CA LEU A 80 -2.09 19.04 -17.33
C LEU A 80 -2.74 18.79 -18.71
N GLU A 81 -3.55 19.73 -19.19
CA GLU A 81 -4.19 19.65 -20.50
C GLU A 81 -3.18 19.74 -21.66
N ALA A 82 -2.14 20.54 -21.50
CA ALA A 82 -1.08 20.72 -22.50
C ALA A 82 -0.09 19.54 -22.53
N ASP A 83 -0.07 18.69 -21.51
CA ASP A 83 0.88 17.55 -21.42
C ASP A 83 0.39 16.32 -22.18
N ALA A 84 0.66 16.29 -23.47
CA ALA A 84 0.34 15.14 -24.35
C ALA A 84 1.05 13.82 -23.91
N SER A 85 2.13 13.90 -23.11
CA SER A 85 2.84 12.72 -22.63
C SER A 85 2.14 12.02 -21.46
N GLY A 86 1.20 12.69 -20.79
CA GLY A 86 0.54 12.25 -19.57
C GLY A 86 1.48 12.12 -18.36
N ALA A 87 2.71 12.64 -18.44
CA ALA A 87 3.67 12.57 -17.34
C ALA A 87 3.18 13.38 -16.13
N GLU A 88 2.61 14.55 -16.35
CA GLU A 88 2.10 15.37 -15.26
C GLU A 88 0.84 14.78 -14.61
N LEU A 89 -0.04 14.14 -15.39
CA LEU A 89 -1.17 13.39 -14.83
C LEU A 89 -0.68 12.24 -13.93
N ARG A 90 0.39 11.56 -14.31
CA ARG A 90 1.02 10.54 -13.46
C ARG A 90 1.54 11.14 -12.14
N HIS A 91 2.19 12.30 -12.19
CA HIS A 91 2.61 13.03 -10.99
C HIS A 91 1.44 13.44 -10.09
N LEU A 92 0.34 13.89 -10.68
CA LEU A 92 -0.87 14.25 -9.96
C LEU A 92 -1.47 13.05 -9.23
N VAL A 93 -1.65 11.91 -9.92
CA VAL A 93 -2.12 10.66 -9.33
C VAL A 93 -1.22 10.23 -8.18
N GLU A 94 0.09 10.26 -8.39
CA GLU A 94 1.09 9.90 -7.38
C GLU A 94 1.05 10.83 -6.14
N ALA A 95 0.83 12.12 -6.34
CA ALA A 95 0.69 13.07 -5.26
C ALA A 95 -0.59 12.83 -4.41
N LEU A 96 -1.67 12.38 -5.04
CA LEU A 96 -2.97 12.19 -4.40
C LEU A 96 -3.20 10.78 -3.85
N THR A 97 -2.31 9.83 -4.14
CA THR A 97 -2.35 8.50 -3.54
C THR A 97 -1.75 8.49 -2.12
N THR A 98 -2.28 7.61 -1.28
CA THR A 98 -1.76 7.38 0.07
C THR A 98 -1.05 6.03 0.11
N HIS A 99 0.21 6.01 0.53
CA HIS A 99 1.05 4.82 0.49
C HIS A 99 1.34 4.24 1.88
N THR A 100 0.43 4.45 2.84
CA THR A 100 0.60 3.91 4.21
C THR A 100 0.49 2.40 4.20
N THR A 101 1.57 1.73 4.54
CA THR A 101 1.66 0.28 4.67
C THR A 101 2.63 -0.08 5.79
N SER A 102 2.57 -1.31 6.27
CA SER A 102 3.51 -1.83 7.28
C SER A 102 3.75 -3.32 7.07
N PHE A 103 4.86 -3.82 7.58
CA PHE A 103 5.12 -5.26 7.59
C PHE A 103 4.06 -5.98 8.43
N PHE A 104 3.56 -7.10 7.91
CA PHE A 104 2.50 -7.93 8.50
C PHE A 104 1.22 -7.17 8.89
N ARG A 105 0.88 -6.10 8.16
CA ARG A 105 -0.42 -5.42 8.31
C ARG A 105 -1.55 -6.44 8.20
N GLU A 106 -2.51 -6.40 9.16
CA GLU A 106 -3.59 -7.39 9.29
C GLU A 106 -3.03 -8.82 9.48
N ALA A 107 -2.20 -8.99 10.51
CA ALA A 107 -1.43 -10.20 10.80
C ALA A 107 -2.26 -11.51 10.79
N HIS A 108 -3.56 -11.42 11.12
CA HIS A 108 -4.47 -12.56 11.09
C HIS A 108 -4.62 -13.20 9.69
N GLN A 109 -4.49 -12.41 8.61
CA GLN A 109 -4.54 -12.93 7.25
C GLN A 109 -3.27 -13.73 6.91
N TYR A 110 -2.10 -13.27 7.35
CA TYR A 110 -0.85 -14.01 7.21
C TYR A 110 -0.85 -15.29 8.05
N ALA A 111 -1.40 -15.25 9.27
CA ALA A 111 -1.56 -16.44 10.09
C ALA A 111 -2.47 -17.46 9.39
N TRP A 112 -3.63 -17.03 8.88
CA TRP A 112 -4.52 -17.90 8.12
C TRP A 112 -3.87 -18.45 6.85
N LEU A 113 -3.08 -17.64 6.13
CA LEU A 113 -2.35 -18.10 4.95
C LEU A 113 -1.34 -19.19 5.33
N ASP A 114 -0.58 -19.02 6.42
CA ASP A 114 0.40 -19.99 6.91
C ASP A 114 -0.28 -21.29 7.39
N GLU A 115 -1.33 -21.19 8.19
CA GLU A 115 -1.97 -22.33 8.87
C GLU A 115 -2.92 -23.13 7.97
N THR A 116 -3.51 -22.49 6.96
CA THR A 116 -4.59 -23.09 6.15
C THR A 116 -4.42 -22.83 4.66
N GLY A 117 -4.16 -21.58 4.27
CA GLY A 117 -4.22 -21.17 2.87
C GLY A 117 -3.18 -21.86 2.00
N LEU A 118 -1.95 -22.01 2.48
CA LEU A 118 -0.88 -22.67 1.72
C LEU A 118 -1.12 -24.18 1.55
N ASP A 119 -1.79 -24.83 2.49
CA ASP A 119 -2.15 -26.25 2.37
C ASP A 119 -3.28 -26.43 1.34
N LEU A 120 -4.30 -25.54 1.36
CA LEU A 120 -5.35 -25.55 0.32
C LEU A 120 -4.79 -25.31 -1.09
N LEU A 121 -3.77 -24.45 -1.22
CA LEU A 121 -3.10 -24.19 -2.49
C LEU A 121 -2.24 -25.36 -2.95
N ALA A 122 -1.62 -26.10 -2.03
CA ALA A 122 -0.80 -27.28 -2.35
C ALA A 122 -1.58 -28.39 -3.04
N GLU A 123 -2.90 -28.52 -2.76
CA GLU A 123 -3.78 -29.50 -3.43
C GLU A 123 -3.87 -29.30 -4.94
N THR A 124 -3.73 -28.06 -5.42
CA THR A 124 -3.90 -27.68 -6.83
C THR A 124 -2.62 -27.13 -7.46
N ALA A 125 -1.53 -26.99 -6.68
CA ALA A 125 -0.30 -26.34 -7.11
C ALA A 125 0.38 -27.09 -8.26
N ARG A 126 0.76 -26.35 -9.29
CA ARG A 126 1.60 -26.83 -10.40
C ARG A 126 2.72 -25.85 -10.61
N GLY A 127 3.94 -26.18 -10.20
CA GLY A 127 5.12 -25.31 -10.32
C GLY A 127 5.34 -24.39 -9.11
N PRO A 128 6.06 -23.26 -9.28
CA PRO A 128 6.30 -22.33 -8.19
C PRO A 128 5.00 -21.65 -7.75
N LEU A 129 4.86 -21.38 -6.44
CA LEU A 129 3.78 -20.58 -5.91
C LEU A 129 3.92 -19.13 -6.42
N ARG A 130 2.87 -18.60 -7.02
CA ARG A 130 2.85 -17.24 -7.54
C ARG A 130 2.00 -16.32 -6.68
N VAL A 131 2.61 -15.29 -6.13
CA VAL A 131 1.94 -14.30 -5.28
C VAL A 131 1.99 -12.93 -5.93
N TRP A 132 0.85 -12.26 -5.98
CA TRP A 132 0.71 -10.91 -6.48
C TRP A 132 0.20 -9.96 -5.40
N SER A 133 1.00 -8.93 -5.06
CA SER A 133 0.57 -7.77 -4.29
C SER A 133 0.15 -6.68 -5.28
N ALA A 134 -1.15 -6.47 -5.42
CA ALA A 134 -1.75 -5.68 -6.50
C ALA A 134 -1.63 -4.16 -6.28
N ALA A 135 -1.40 -3.72 -5.04
CA ALA A 135 -1.08 -2.33 -4.66
C ALA A 135 0.06 -2.36 -3.64
N ALA A 136 1.25 -2.73 -4.10
CA ALA A 136 2.38 -3.10 -3.25
C ALA A 136 2.98 -1.94 -2.45
N SER A 137 2.72 -0.69 -2.82
CA SER A 137 3.29 0.49 -2.17
C SER A 137 4.82 0.37 -2.08
N ILE A 138 5.40 0.57 -0.91
CA ILE A 138 6.84 0.41 -0.64
C ILE A 138 7.29 -1.05 -0.50
N GLY A 139 6.42 -2.02 -0.79
CA GLY A 139 6.74 -3.45 -0.82
C GLY A 139 6.60 -4.19 0.51
N ALA A 140 6.20 -3.53 1.60
CA ALA A 140 6.12 -4.16 2.93
C ALA A 140 5.21 -5.41 2.95
N GLU A 141 4.10 -5.40 2.21
CA GLU A 141 3.19 -6.53 2.07
C GLU A 141 3.84 -7.73 1.36
N LEU A 142 4.51 -7.45 0.23
CA LEU A 142 5.18 -8.49 -0.55
C LEU A 142 6.34 -9.10 0.23
N TRP A 143 7.14 -8.28 0.93
CA TRP A 143 8.23 -8.76 1.77
C TRP A 143 7.75 -9.51 3.00
N SER A 144 6.60 -9.16 3.57
CA SER A 144 5.97 -9.95 4.65
C SER A 144 5.61 -11.35 4.17
N THR A 145 5.08 -11.45 2.95
CA THR A 145 4.80 -12.73 2.31
C THR A 145 6.07 -13.53 2.03
N ALA A 146 7.13 -12.88 1.52
CA ALA A 146 8.42 -13.52 1.31
C ALA A 146 9.01 -14.13 2.60
N ILE A 147 8.93 -13.38 3.70
CA ILE A 147 9.38 -13.84 5.03
C ILE A 147 8.56 -15.04 5.48
N LEU A 148 7.22 -14.99 5.37
CA LEU A 148 6.34 -16.08 5.75
C LEU A 148 6.65 -17.37 4.96
N LEU A 149 6.83 -17.25 3.65
CA LEU A 149 7.17 -18.39 2.78
C LEU A 149 8.54 -18.99 3.13
N ALA A 150 9.53 -18.15 3.42
CA ALA A 150 10.85 -18.59 3.85
C ALA A 150 10.81 -19.30 5.21
N GLU A 151 10.04 -18.79 6.18
CA GLU A 151 9.82 -19.42 7.48
C GLU A 151 9.15 -20.79 7.33
N ARG A 152 8.16 -20.91 6.45
CA ARG A 152 7.46 -22.17 6.20
C ARG A 152 8.37 -23.18 5.51
N ALA A 153 9.14 -22.76 4.51
CA ALA A 153 10.14 -23.62 3.86
C ALA A 153 11.22 -24.11 4.83
N ALA A 154 11.68 -23.25 5.75
CA ALA A 154 12.65 -23.63 6.79
C ALA A 154 12.09 -24.68 7.77
N ARG A 155 10.77 -24.75 7.94
CA ARG A 155 10.11 -25.83 8.71
C ARG A 155 9.91 -27.11 7.91
N GLY A 156 10.34 -27.18 6.65
CA GLY A 156 10.08 -28.30 5.74
C GLY A 156 8.62 -28.40 5.29
N GLN A 157 7.86 -27.29 5.37
CA GLN A 157 6.46 -27.20 5.03
C GLN A 157 6.23 -26.25 3.84
N GLY A 158 5.22 -26.50 3.02
CA GLY A 158 4.79 -25.60 1.95
C GLY A 158 5.73 -25.57 0.73
N PRO A 159 5.58 -24.54 -0.12
CA PRO A 159 6.28 -24.47 -1.39
C PRO A 159 7.79 -24.23 -1.19
N THR A 160 8.60 -24.95 -1.95
CA THR A 160 10.06 -24.76 -2.00
C THR A 160 10.49 -23.72 -3.02
N ARG A 161 9.58 -23.32 -3.93
CA ARG A 161 9.80 -22.32 -4.97
C ARG A 161 8.61 -21.37 -5.05
N TRP A 162 8.88 -20.10 -5.17
CA TRP A 162 7.85 -19.08 -5.34
C TRP A 162 8.33 -17.93 -6.23
N GLU A 163 7.38 -17.22 -6.80
CA GLU A 163 7.58 -16.01 -7.58
C GLU A 163 6.66 -14.92 -7.02
N LEU A 164 7.24 -13.75 -6.72
CA LEU A 164 6.52 -12.63 -6.14
C LEU A 164 6.45 -11.48 -7.14
N LEU A 165 5.25 -10.94 -7.33
CA LEU A 165 5.00 -9.76 -8.15
C LEU A 165 4.37 -8.67 -7.29
N GLY A 166 5.00 -7.50 -7.23
CA GLY A 166 4.41 -6.29 -6.66
C GLY A 166 4.05 -5.31 -7.76
N THR A 167 2.84 -4.80 -7.75
CA THR A 167 2.44 -3.73 -8.67
C THR A 167 1.92 -2.51 -7.92
N ASP A 168 2.11 -1.33 -8.50
CA ASP A 168 1.55 -0.07 -8.01
C ASP A 168 1.44 0.93 -9.16
N VAL A 169 0.59 1.93 -9.02
CA VAL A 169 0.47 3.02 -10.00
C VAL A 169 1.66 3.99 -9.89
N SER A 170 2.28 4.09 -8.71
CA SER A 170 3.39 4.98 -8.41
C SER A 170 4.75 4.33 -8.67
N ALA A 171 5.45 4.79 -9.70
CA ALA A 171 6.82 4.35 -9.99
C ALA A 171 7.80 4.65 -8.85
N ARG A 172 7.57 5.74 -8.08
CA ARG A 172 8.41 6.15 -6.97
C ARG A 172 8.38 5.14 -5.81
N VAL A 173 7.17 4.65 -5.43
CA VAL A 173 7.09 3.66 -4.35
C VAL A 173 7.60 2.30 -4.80
N LEU A 174 7.40 1.92 -6.08
CA LEU A 174 7.98 0.70 -6.64
C LEU A 174 9.50 0.71 -6.64
N ALA A 175 10.13 1.81 -7.05
CA ALA A 175 11.58 1.97 -6.96
C ALA A 175 12.09 1.86 -5.51
N ARG A 176 11.27 2.23 -4.53
CA ARG A 176 11.56 2.05 -3.12
C ARG A 176 11.39 0.59 -2.68
N ALA A 177 10.32 -0.06 -3.14
CA ALA A 177 10.06 -1.48 -2.91
C ALA A 177 11.19 -2.37 -3.44
N GLU A 178 11.69 -2.10 -4.65
CA GLU A 178 12.84 -2.81 -5.25
C GLU A 178 14.13 -2.64 -4.44
N ARG A 179 14.42 -1.42 -3.99
CA ARG A 179 15.57 -1.19 -3.11
C ARG A 179 15.44 -1.95 -1.80
N ALA A 180 14.22 -2.19 -1.34
CA ALA A 180 13.88 -2.92 -0.12
C ALA A 180 14.61 -2.36 1.12
N VAL A 181 14.71 -1.02 1.21
CA VAL A 181 15.39 -0.31 2.30
C VAL A 181 14.38 0.44 3.14
N TYR A 182 14.42 0.24 4.45
CA TYR A 182 13.42 0.69 5.41
C TYR A 182 14.05 1.36 6.63
N THR A 183 13.31 2.25 7.26
CA THR A 183 13.65 2.85 8.56
C THR A 183 13.27 1.92 9.69
N GLU A 184 13.76 2.21 10.90
CA GLU A 184 13.39 1.50 12.14
C GLU A 184 11.87 1.51 12.39
N GLU A 185 11.19 2.62 12.09
CA GLU A 185 9.75 2.76 12.24
C GLU A 185 8.97 1.88 11.28
N GLU A 186 9.43 1.78 10.04
CA GLU A 186 8.76 0.97 9.01
C GLU A 186 8.85 -0.52 9.28
N ILE A 187 9.91 -0.98 9.93
CA ILE A 187 10.09 -2.39 10.32
C ILE A 187 9.58 -2.69 11.74
N ALA A 188 8.95 -1.74 12.43
CA ALA A 188 8.48 -1.92 13.81
C ALA A 188 7.57 -3.14 14.01
N GLY A 189 6.80 -3.51 12.97
CA GLY A 189 5.96 -4.72 12.96
C GLY A 189 6.70 -6.06 12.91
N LEU A 190 8.03 -6.05 12.68
CA LEU A 190 8.82 -7.28 12.65
C LEU A 190 9.38 -7.62 14.04
N SER A 191 9.25 -8.88 14.43
CA SER A 191 9.87 -9.40 15.64
C SER A 191 11.42 -9.31 15.56
N PRO A 192 12.13 -9.25 16.71
CA PRO A 192 13.60 -9.26 16.68
C PRO A 192 14.20 -10.46 15.92
N ALA A 193 13.59 -11.64 16.04
CA ALA A 193 14.02 -12.83 15.32
C ALA A 193 13.88 -12.66 13.79
N ARG A 194 12.74 -12.14 13.30
CA ARG A 194 12.54 -11.86 11.87
C ARG A 194 13.52 -10.83 11.36
N ARG A 195 13.76 -9.76 12.13
CA ARG A 195 14.76 -8.73 11.76
C ARG A 195 16.16 -9.33 11.63
N ALA A 196 16.57 -10.18 12.58
CA ALA A 196 17.89 -10.82 12.56
C ALA A 196 18.05 -11.79 11.38
N CYS A 197 17.01 -12.54 11.00
CA CYS A 197 17.07 -13.53 9.93
C CYS A 197 16.91 -12.92 8.53
N TYR A 198 16.04 -11.92 8.36
CA TYR A 198 15.59 -11.48 7.04
C TYR A 198 15.97 -10.04 6.68
N LEU A 199 16.61 -9.31 7.58
CA LEU A 199 17.09 -7.96 7.32
C LEU A 199 18.57 -7.80 7.60
N MET A 200 19.24 -7.04 6.75
CA MET A 200 20.60 -6.55 6.95
C MET A 200 20.56 -5.12 7.50
N ARG A 201 21.20 -4.90 8.62
CA ARG A 201 21.37 -3.56 9.21
C ARG A 201 22.47 -2.80 8.49
N ALA A 202 22.20 -1.59 8.04
CA ALA A 202 23.22 -0.73 7.42
C ALA A 202 24.25 -0.29 8.45
N ARG A 203 25.54 -0.35 8.06
CA ARG A 203 26.66 0.08 8.93
C ARG A 203 26.95 1.57 8.82
N ARG A 204 26.71 2.18 7.66
CA ARG A 204 27.12 3.57 7.33
C ARG A 204 25.95 4.47 6.91
N PHE A 205 24.79 3.90 6.57
CA PHE A 205 23.64 4.67 6.09
C PHE A 205 22.59 4.77 7.21
N THR A 206 22.12 5.97 7.45
CA THR A 206 21.12 6.30 8.47
C THR A 206 19.96 7.05 7.86
N ASP A 207 18.83 7.06 8.57
CA ASP A 207 17.71 7.96 8.30
C ASP A 207 18.04 9.41 8.73
N ALA A 208 17.09 10.33 8.54
CA ALA A 208 17.22 11.73 8.94
C ALA A 208 17.43 11.93 10.46
N GLY A 209 17.04 10.94 11.29
CA GLY A 209 17.24 10.93 12.74
C GLY A 209 18.53 10.24 13.19
N GLY A 210 19.42 9.86 12.26
CA GLY A 210 20.67 9.17 12.55
C GLY A 210 20.53 7.68 12.91
N ARG A 211 19.33 7.09 12.75
CA ARG A 211 19.08 5.68 13.03
C ARG A 211 19.45 4.82 11.82
N PRO A 212 19.98 3.60 12.02
CA PRO A 212 20.40 2.73 10.92
C PRO A 212 19.24 2.35 10.02
N LEU A 213 19.50 2.25 8.73
CA LEU A 213 18.57 1.69 7.76
C LEU A 213 18.68 0.16 7.74
N TRP A 214 17.60 -0.47 7.31
CA TRP A 214 17.49 -1.91 7.20
C TRP A 214 17.13 -2.33 5.78
N ARG A 215 17.74 -3.39 5.29
CA ARG A 215 17.47 -3.89 3.94
C ARG A 215 17.10 -5.36 3.98
N VAL A 216 16.08 -5.76 3.23
CA VAL A 216 15.71 -7.17 3.06
C VAL A 216 16.90 -7.94 2.46
N VAL A 217 17.13 -9.17 2.93
CA VAL A 217 18.25 -10.03 2.48
C VAL A 217 18.18 -10.35 0.98
N PRO A 218 19.33 -10.56 0.30
CA PRO A 218 19.35 -10.80 -1.15
C PRO A 218 18.53 -12.00 -1.59
N GLU A 219 18.48 -13.05 -0.81
CA GLU A 219 17.78 -14.31 -1.10
C GLU A 219 16.29 -14.09 -1.29
N LEU A 220 15.67 -13.26 -0.46
CA LEU A 220 14.26 -12.89 -0.63
C LEU A 220 14.07 -11.92 -1.80
N ARG A 221 14.98 -10.95 -1.96
CA ARG A 221 14.88 -9.97 -3.05
C ARG A 221 14.97 -10.60 -4.44
N ALA A 222 15.74 -11.69 -4.59
CA ALA A 222 15.86 -12.41 -5.85
C ALA A 222 14.56 -13.08 -6.31
N GLN A 223 13.58 -13.27 -5.42
CA GLN A 223 12.30 -13.91 -5.70
C GLN A 223 11.20 -12.92 -6.09
N ALA A 224 11.46 -11.61 -6.03
CA ALA A 224 10.46 -10.59 -6.23
C ALA A 224 10.74 -9.72 -7.47
N ARG A 225 9.67 -9.39 -8.18
CA ARG A 225 9.68 -8.42 -9.27
C ARG A 225 8.65 -7.34 -8.99
N PHE A 226 8.92 -6.14 -9.47
CA PHE A 226 8.00 -5.02 -9.36
C PHE A 226 7.71 -4.46 -10.75
N ALA A 227 6.44 -4.11 -11.00
CA ALA A 227 6.00 -3.54 -12.27
C ALA A 227 4.97 -2.46 -12.01
N ARG A 228 5.02 -1.39 -12.80
CA ARG A 228 3.97 -0.38 -12.74
C ARG A 228 2.70 -0.92 -13.38
N ALA A 229 1.57 -0.79 -12.69
CA ALA A 229 0.27 -1.16 -13.22
C ALA A 229 -0.83 -0.25 -12.67
N ASN A 230 -1.83 0.02 -13.52
CA ASN A 230 -3.09 0.60 -13.11
C ASN A 230 -4.10 -0.53 -12.93
N LEU A 231 -4.69 -0.66 -11.75
CA LEU A 231 -5.66 -1.72 -11.46
C LEU A 231 -6.94 -1.64 -12.31
N GLN A 232 -7.23 -0.48 -12.92
CA GLN A 232 -8.35 -0.35 -13.85
C GLN A 232 -8.04 -0.87 -15.26
N ASP A 233 -6.75 -0.90 -15.61
CA ASP A 233 -6.28 -1.44 -16.88
C ASP A 233 -5.03 -2.28 -16.64
N LEU A 234 -5.22 -3.58 -16.61
CA LEU A 234 -4.17 -4.57 -16.41
C LEU A 234 -3.59 -5.10 -17.75
N SER A 235 -3.90 -4.47 -18.88
CA SER A 235 -3.47 -4.92 -20.22
C SER A 235 -1.95 -4.91 -20.38
N GLU A 236 -1.27 -3.94 -19.76
CA GLU A 236 0.19 -3.82 -19.77
C GLU A 236 0.89 -4.77 -18.79
N LEU A 237 0.15 -5.39 -17.86
CA LEU A 237 0.75 -6.30 -16.92
C LEU A 237 1.11 -7.62 -17.60
N PRO A 238 2.35 -8.13 -17.46
CA PRO A 238 2.74 -9.44 -17.96
C PRO A 238 1.75 -10.53 -17.54
N ASP A 239 1.60 -11.56 -18.37
CA ASP A 239 0.76 -12.70 -18.00
C ASP A 239 1.32 -13.37 -16.74
N PHE A 240 0.63 -13.17 -15.64
CA PHE A 240 0.98 -13.65 -14.32
C PHE A 240 -0.27 -14.23 -13.66
N ALA A 241 -0.51 -15.52 -13.90
CA ALA A 241 -1.59 -16.23 -13.24
C ALA A 241 -1.19 -16.53 -11.79
N ALA A 242 -1.76 -15.80 -10.84
CA ALA A 242 -1.43 -15.87 -9.43
C ALA A 242 -2.16 -17.00 -8.70
N ASP A 243 -1.50 -17.60 -7.71
CA ASP A 243 -2.13 -18.51 -6.73
C ASP A 243 -2.66 -17.71 -5.53
N VAL A 244 -1.99 -16.62 -5.17
CA VAL A 244 -2.39 -15.69 -4.11
C VAL A 244 -2.37 -14.26 -4.63
N VAL A 245 -3.43 -13.52 -4.37
CA VAL A 245 -3.49 -12.07 -4.63
C VAL A 245 -3.83 -11.33 -3.36
N PHE A 246 -3.02 -10.31 -3.06
CA PHE A 246 -3.34 -9.28 -2.08
C PHE A 246 -3.85 -8.03 -2.82
N LEU A 247 -5.13 -7.71 -2.64
CA LEU A 247 -5.79 -6.50 -3.13
C LEU A 247 -6.31 -5.73 -1.91
N ARG A 248 -5.40 -5.21 -1.11
CA ARG A 248 -5.70 -4.71 0.22
C ARG A 248 -5.52 -3.21 0.35
N ASN A 249 -6.47 -2.58 1.02
CA ASN A 249 -6.47 -1.16 1.36
C ASN A 249 -6.30 -0.22 0.14
N VAL A 250 -6.87 -0.64 -0.98
CA VAL A 250 -6.83 0.10 -2.25
C VAL A 250 -8.23 0.29 -2.84
N LEU A 251 -9.15 -0.65 -2.63
CA LEU A 251 -10.52 -0.54 -3.15
C LEU A 251 -11.27 0.66 -2.57
N ILE A 252 -10.93 1.09 -1.37
CA ILE A 252 -11.50 2.29 -0.72
C ILE A 252 -11.30 3.58 -1.52
N TYR A 253 -10.39 3.58 -2.48
CA TYR A 253 -10.11 4.75 -3.33
C TYR A 253 -10.89 4.73 -4.65
N PHE A 254 -11.64 3.68 -4.94
CA PHE A 254 -12.39 3.54 -6.19
C PHE A 254 -13.89 3.76 -5.96
N ALA A 255 -14.56 4.38 -6.93
CA ALA A 255 -16.02 4.39 -6.97
C ALA A 255 -16.57 2.96 -7.14
N PRO A 256 -17.79 2.64 -6.69
CA PRO A 256 -18.33 1.27 -6.70
C PRO A 256 -18.24 0.55 -8.05
N ALA A 257 -18.55 1.24 -9.15
CA ALA A 257 -18.43 0.65 -10.48
C ALA A 257 -16.97 0.34 -10.89
N ALA A 258 -16.02 1.16 -10.42
CA ALA A 258 -14.60 0.94 -10.64
C ALA A 258 -14.08 -0.21 -9.77
N GLN A 259 -14.54 -0.32 -8.51
CA GLN A 259 -14.23 -1.46 -7.64
C GLN A 259 -14.61 -2.79 -8.30
N ALA A 260 -15.82 -2.89 -8.86
CA ALA A 260 -16.27 -4.10 -9.55
C ALA A 260 -15.37 -4.48 -10.72
N ARG A 261 -14.95 -3.49 -11.55
CA ARG A 261 -14.00 -3.73 -12.65
C ARG A 261 -12.63 -4.19 -12.17
N VAL A 262 -12.11 -3.59 -11.10
CA VAL A 262 -10.83 -3.98 -10.49
C VAL A 262 -10.90 -5.41 -9.97
N VAL A 263 -11.95 -5.76 -9.22
CA VAL A 263 -12.15 -7.12 -8.69
C VAL A 263 -12.26 -8.13 -9.82
N GLU A 264 -13.01 -7.84 -10.88
CA GLU A 264 -13.13 -8.70 -12.07
C GLU A 264 -11.77 -8.88 -12.76
N GLY A 265 -11.00 -7.80 -12.96
CA GLY A 265 -9.66 -7.86 -13.57
C GLY A 265 -8.69 -8.71 -12.75
N VAL A 266 -8.73 -8.60 -11.43
CA VAL A 266 -7.92 -9.40 -10.50
C VAL A 266 -8.38 -10.86 -10.49
N ALA A 267 -9.69 -11.12 -10.44
CA ALA A 267 -10.24 -12.47 -10.46
C ALA A 267 -9.84 -13.25 -11.72
N ARG A 268 -9.78 -12.59 -12.89
CA ARG A 268 -9.30 -13.24 -14.12
C ARG A 268 -7.84 -13.69 -14.03
N ARG A 269 -7.00 -12.96 -13.30
CA ARG A 269 -5.58 -13.28 -13.13
C ARG A 269 -5.28 -14.22 -11.95
N LEU A 270 -6.28 -14.53 -11.16
CA LEU A 270 -6.19 -15.55 -10.12
C LEU A 270 -6.45 -16.92 -10.74
N ARG A 271 -5.66 -17.95 -10.41
CA ARG A 271 -5.88 -19.33 -10.87
C ARG A 271 -7.12 -19.94 -10.20
N PRO A 272 -7.80 -20.90 -10.84
CA PRO A 272 -8.81 -21.70 -10.15
C PRO A 272 -8.25 -22.30 -8.85
N GLY A 273 -9.00 -22.19 -7.76
CA GLY A 273 -8.55 -22.58 -6.41
C GLY A 273 -7.66 -21.54 -5.71
N GLY A 274 -7.21 -20.50 -6.42
CA GLY A 274 -6.38 -19.42 -5.86
C GLY A 274 -7.10 -18.56 -4.84
N ILE A 275 -6.34 -17.84 -4.02
CA ILE A 275 -6.83 -17.09 -2.85
C ILE A 275 -6.65 -15.60 -3.08
N LEU A 276 -7.73 -14.83 -2.87
CA LEU A 276 -7.75 -13.38 -2.86
C LEU A 276 -7.92 -12.86 -1.43
N PHE A 277 -7.02 -11.98 -1.01
CA PHE A 277 -7.14 -11.19 0.21
C PHE A 277 -7.54 -9.75 -0.11
N THR A 278 -8.55 -9.22 0.57
CA THR A 278 -8.89 -7.78 0.56
C THR A 278 -8.60 -7.17 1.94
N GLY A 279 -8.60 -5.84 2.06
CA GLY A 279 -8.49 -5.19 3.36
C GLY A 279 -9.73 -5.46 4.24
N HIS A 280 -9.57 -5.41 5.55
CA HIS A 280 -10.64 -5.73 6.50
C HIS A 280 -11.91 -4.85 6.34
N ALA A 281 -11.75 -3.62 5.84
CA ALA A 281 -12.86 -2.70 5.54
C ALA A 281 -13.33 -2.77 4.08
N GLU A 282 -12.85 -3.74 3.28
CA GLU A 282 -13.07 -3.83 1.84
C GLU A 282 -13.81 -5.12 1.48
N ALA A 283 -15.06 -5.22 1.92
CA ALA A 283 -15.92 -6.31 1.49
C ALA A 283 -16.25 -6.17 0.00
N ILE A 284 -15.99 -7.22 -0.78
CA ILE A 284 -16.46 -7.29 -2.16
C ILE A 284 -17.88 -7.89 -2.17
N GLY A 285 -18.73 -7.37 -3.07
CA GLY A 285 -20.06 -7.92 -3.31
C GLY A 285 -20.02 -9.35 -3.88
N PRO A 286 -21.17 -10.01 -4.05
CA PRO A 286 -21.25 -11.31 -4.70
C PRO A 286 -20.55 -11.28 -6.05
N HIS A 287 -19.69 -12.27 -6.29
CA HIS A 287 -18.93 -12.38 -7.53
C HIS A 287 -18.97 -13.83 -8.04
N PRO A 288 -19.29 -14.07 -9.33
CA PRO A 288 -19.53 -15.43 -9.82
C PRO A 288 -18.29 -16.35 -9.75
N ALA A 289 -17.10 -15.77 -9.79
CA ALA A 289 -15.84 -16.52 -9.76
C ALA A 289 -15.14 -16.53 -8.39
N LEU A 290 -15.70 -15.92 -7.34
CA LEU A 290 -15.06 -15.80 -6.03
C LEU A 290 -16.01 -16.22 -4.92
N ALA A 291 -15.71 -17.32 -4.26
CA ALA A 291 -16.44 -17.81 -3.10
C ALA A 291 -15.78 -17.30 -1.81
N PRO A 292 -16.53 -16.72 -0.86
CA PRO A 292 -15.98 -16.30 0.43
C PRO A 292 -15.57 -17.51 1.27
N LEU A 293 -14.35 -17.50 1.81
CA LEU A 293 -13.87 -18.47 2.79
C LEU A 293 -13.98 -17.92 4.22
N ARG A 294 -13.63 -16.65 4.39
CA ARG A 294 -13.69 -15.88 5.65
C ARG A 294 -13.91 -14.39 5.30
N PRO A 295 -14.20 -13.52 6.27
CA PRO A 295 -14.18 -12.08 6.02
C PRO A 295 -12.87 -11.67 5.34
N SER A 296 -12.98 -10.94 4.23
CA SER A 296 -11.86 -10.44 3.42
C SER A 296 -10.94 -11.52 2.80
N ILE A 297 -11.36 -12.80 2.77
CA ILE A 297 -10.63 -13.90 2.15
C ILE A 297 -11.57 -14.67 1.23
N TYR A 298 -11.20 -14.81 -0.03
CA TYR A 298 -12.01 -15.42 -1.08
C TYR A 298 -11.20 -16.48 -1.83
N ARG A 299 -11.88 -17.51 -2.34
CA ARG A 299 -11.29 -18.54 -3.20
C ARG A 299 -11.87 -18.43 -4.59
N LYS A 300 -11.05 -18.53 -5.62
CA LYS A 300 -11.54 -18.64 -7.00
C LYS A 300 -12.14 -20.03 -7.24
N VAL A 301 -13.38 -20.04 -7.72
CA VAL A 301 -14.12 -21.25 -8.11
C VAL A 301 -14.01 -21.51 -9.59
#